data_a624111910ddd24b4999e05a0c2eee21
#
_entry.id   a624111910ddd24b4999e05a0c2eee21
#
_cell.length_a   1.000
_cell.length_b   1.000
_cell.length_c   1.000
_cell.angle_alpha   90.00
_cell.angle_beta   90.00
_cell.angle_gamma   90.00
#
_symmetry.space_group_name_H-M   'P 1'
#
loop_
_entity.id
_entity.type
_entity.pdbx_description
1 polymer ?
#
loop_
_entity_poly.entity_id
_entity_poly.type
_entity_poly.pdbx_seq_one_letter_code
_entity_poly.pdbx_strand_id
1 'polypeptide(L)'
;IQVVGSTDDAQSGLTTGSKHYVRNDGSLSTTPDDPVVYAGMALSSTKLIIKELDPSQLAAAAATGGLVHLSTVVASDVATADIDSTFNSTYSKYVIEATDVRVSDSGGKNIRVERKINSVYANYSYIQNEHQNGTWANKTPDITAPLNNAPSQRGASFTMTVYDPANALSVNSGTIFGVAYSGYDTSVPTVINNFLLEHGAAALTGIRFKASSGNISGTFRLYGISTS
;
A
#
# COMPACT_ATOMS: atom_id res chain seq x y z
N ILE A 1 32.44 26.84 5.95
CA ILE A 1 31.13 26.26 5.63
C ILE A 1 31.02 26.29 4.10
N GLN A 2 30.96 25.12 3.47
CA GLN A 2 30.74 25.01 2.04
C GLN A 2 29.22 24.94 1.75
N VAL A 3 28.81 25.62 0.69
CA VAL A 3 27.40 25.75 0.30
C VAL A 3 27.17 24.89 -0.93
N VAL A 4 26.00 24.33 -1.06
CA VAL A 4 25.55 23.61 -2.28
C VAL A 4 25.85 24.45 -3.51
N GLY A 5 26.46 23.83 -4.55
CA GLY A 5 26.89 24.50 -5.78
C GLY A 5 28.27 25.18 -5.69
N SER A 6 28.89 25.22 -4.51
CA SER A 6 30.29 25.67 -4.38
C SER A 6 31.25 24.61 -4.87
N THR A 7 32.48 25.04 -5.16
CA THR A 7 33.60 24.12 -5.48
C THR A 7 34.48 23.93 -4.26
N ASP A 8 34.91 22.69 -4.03
CA ASP A 8 35.97 22.33 -3.13
C ASP A 8 37.23 22.03 -3.96
N ASP A 9 38.27 22.85 -3.80
CA ASP A 9 39.53 22.75 -4.55
C ASP A 9 40.63 22.02 -3.75
N ALA A 10 40.33 21.54 -2.55
CA ALA A 10 41.29 20.90 -1.65
C ALA A 10 41.30 19.37 -1.77
N GLN A 11 40.67 18.80 -2.73
CA GLN A 11 40.60 17.36 -2.93
C GLN A 11 41.82 16.83 -3.71
N SER A 12 41.98 15.50 -3.73
CA SER A 12 43.01 14.82 -4.52
C SER A 12 42.51 13.43 -4.96
N GLY A 13 43.04 12.96 -6.11
CA GLY A 13 42.74 11.62 -6.60
C GLY A 13 41.32 11.42 -7.14
N LEU A 14 40.57 12.50 -7.41
CA LEU A 14 39.23 12.40 -7.96
C LEU A 14 39.26 11.97 -9.44
N THR A 15 38.25 11.21 -9.84
CA THR A 15 38.01 10.85 -11.26
C THR A 15 37.14 11.93 -11.89
N THR A 16 37.74 12.73 -12.78
CA THR A 16 37.10 13.86 -13.48
C THR A 16 35.82 13.39 -14.19
N GLY A 17 34.73 14.16 -14.04
CA GLY A 17 33.41 13.87 -14.64
C GLY A 17 32.60 12.78 -13.90
N SER A 18 33.13 12.16 -12.85
CA SER A 18 32.45 11.11 -12.09
C SER A 18 31.77 11.66 -10.85
N LYS A 19 30.67 11.01 -10.46
CA LYS A 19 30.04 11.20 -9.15
C LYS A 19 30.95 10.64 -8.07
N HIS A 20 31.02 11.35 -6.93
CA HIS A 20 31.76 10.90 -5.75
C HIS A 20 30.82 10.85 -4.56
N TYR A 21 31.06 9.88 -3.69
CA TYR A 21 30.28 9.58 -2.48
C TYR A 21 31.21 9.61 -1.27
N VAL A 22 30.69 10.06 -0.13
CA VAL A 22 31.39 9.96 1.16
C VAL A 22 31.29 8.52 1.64
N ARG A 23 32.43 7.91 1.95
CA ARG A 23 32.50 6.58 2.55
C ARG A 23 32.39 6.65 4.07
N ASN A 24 32.14 5.50 4.68
CA ASN A 24 32.03 5.37 6.14
C ASN A 24 33.34 5.78 6.90
N ASP A 25 34.48 5.74 6.23
CA ASP A 25 35.76 6.21 6.74
C ASP A 25 36.05 7.71 6.50
N GLY A 26 35.09 8.42 5.88
CA GLY A 26 35.19 9.84 5.51
C GLY A 26 35.93 10.12 4.21
N SER A 27 36.45 9.12 3.51
CA SER A 27 37.09 9.29 2.20
C SER A 27 36.06 9.47 1.07
N LEU A 28 36.52 9.94 -0.11
CA LEU A 28 35.68 10.03 -1.31
C LEU A 28 35.94 8.85 -2.25
N SER A 29 34.88 8.31 -2.83
CA SER A 29 34.92 7.19 -3.78
C SER A 29 33.89 7.35 -4.87
N THR A 30 34.13 6.79 -6.06
CA THR A 30 33.12 6.64 -7.12
C THR A 30 32.15 5.50 -6.85
N THR A 31 32.43 4.62 -5.89
CA THR A 31 31.54 3.55 -5.41
C THR A 31 30.93 3.97 -4.09
N PRO A 32 29.58 4.01 -3.96
CA PRO A 32 28.93 4.37 -2.72
C PRO A 32 29.06 3.26 -1.67
N ASP A 33 29.05 3.65 -0.38
CA ASP A 33 28.86 2.76 0.77
C ASP A 33 27.38 2.80 1.22
N ASP A 34 27.02 2.04 2.24
CA ASP A 34 25.73 2.08 2.92
C ASP A 34 25.89 2.72 4.32
N PRO A 35 25.21 3.85 4.63
CA PRO A 35 24.29 4.60 3.77
C PRO A 35 24.96 5.38 2.63
N VAL A 36 24.26 5.51 1.50
CA VAL A 36 24.75 6.26 0.33
C VAL A 36 24.74 7.76 0.61
N VAL A 37 25.89 8.39 0.66
CA VAL A 37 26.03 9.84 0.87
C VAL A 37 26.71 10.47 -0.33
N TYR A 38 25.96 11.19 -1.15
CA TYR A 38 26.49 11.85 -2.35
C TYR A 38 27.24 13.13 -1.99
N ALA A 39 28.51 13.19 -2.35
CA ALA A 39 29.38 14.35 -2.11
C ALA A 39 29.30 15.38 -3.23
N GLY A 40 29.33 14.95 -4.48
CA GLY A 40 29.33 15.86 -5.64
C GLY A 40 29.89 15.22 -6.90
N MET A 41 30.19 16.07 -7.90
CA MET A 41 30.81 15.67 -9.16
C MET A 41 32.20 16.26 -9.26
N ALA A 42 33.19 15.47 -9.64
CA ALA A 42 34.55 15.95 -9.85
C ALA A 42 34.66 16.76 -11.15
N LEU A 43 35.11 18.00 -11.06
CA LEU A 43 35.46 18.86 -12.21
C LEU A 43 36.87 18.61 -12.68
N SER A 44 37.76 18.17 -11.81
CA SER A 44 39.12 17.76 -12.09
C SER A 44 39.60 16.75 -11.04
N SER A 45 40.85 16.31 -11.11
CA SER A 45 41.44 15.43 -10.11
C SER A 45 41.55 16.05 -8.71
N THR A 46 41.35 17.37 -8.58
CA THR A 46 41.46 18.11 -7.33
C THR A 46 40.25 18.96 -6.99
N LYS A 47 39.27 19.06 -7.90
CA LYS A 47 38.10 19.93 -7.73
C LYS A 47 36.81 19.11 -7.71
N LEU A 48 36.01 19.29 -6.65
CA LEU A 48 34.68 18.73 -6.51
C LEU A 48 33.64 19.85 -6.48
N ILE A 49 32.61 19.80 -7.31
CA ILE A 49 31.43 20.64 -7.16
C ILE A 49 30.48 19.97 -6.16
N ILE A 50 30.16 20.67 -5.09
CA ILE A 50 29.21 20.19 -4.08
C ILE A 50 27.80 20.39 -4.58
N LYS A 51 27.04 19.33 -4.74
CA LYS A 51 25.66 19.37 -5.22
C LYS A 51 24.67 19.01 -4.12
N GLU A 52 23.44 19.47 -4.33
CA GLU A 52 22.29 18.96 -3.57
C GLU A 52 22.19 17.45 -3.68
N LEU A 53 21.55 16.85 -2.69
CA LEU A 53 21.26 15.41 -2.68
C LEU A 53 20.66 14.98 -4.04
N ASP A 54 21.25 13.97 -4.65
CA ASP A 54 20.70 13.38 -5.87
C ASP A 54 19.25 12.93 -5.59
N PRO A 55 18.25 13.37 -6.38
CA PRO A 55 16.87 12.97 -6.16
C PRO A 55 16.67 11.44 -6.08
N SER A 56 17.55 10.66 -6.73
CA SER A 56 17.54 9.20 -6.63
C SER A 56 17.92 8.70 -5.22
N GLN A 57 18.69 9.44 -4.46
CA GLN A 57 19.04 9.10 -3.07
C GLN A 57 17.90 9.42 -2.09
N LEU A 58 17.15 10.48 -2.36
CA LEU A 58 15.93 10.77 -1.59
C LEU A 58 14.89 9.66 -1.79
N ALA A 59 14.79 9.13 -3.02
CA ALA A 59 13.90 8.00 -3.30
C ALA A 59 14.36 6.70 -2.61
N ALA A 60 15.69 6.45 -2.56
CA ALA A 60 16.23 5.28 -1.86
C ALA A 60 16.11 5.38 -0.33
N ALA A 61 16.33 6.57 0.24
CA ALA A 61 16.15 6.81 1.67
C ALA A 61 14.67 6.77 2.09
N ALA A 62 13.75 7.16 1.20
CA ALA A 62 12.31 7.03 1.43
C ALA A 62 11.83 5.56 1.39
N ALA A 63 12.63 4.65 0.80
CA ALA A 63 12.28 3.24 0.71
C ALA A 63 12.60 2.45 1.99
N THR A 64 13.36 2.99 2.93
CA THR A 64 13.66 2.33 4.21
C THR A 64 12.56 2.60 5.24
N GLY A 65 11.56 1.71 5.31
CA GLY A 65 10.60 1.67 6.42
C GLY A 65 9.31 2.48 6.24
N GLY A 66 8.97 2.96 5.03
CA GLY A 66 7.75 3.72 4.74
C GLY A 66 6.69 2.97 3.94
N LEU A 67 5.52 3.57 3.82
CA LEU A 67 4.48 3.17 2.87
C LEU A 67 4.91 3.56 1.44
N VAL A 68 5.13 2.57 0.59
CA VAL A 68 5.43 2.76 -0.83
C VAL A 68 4.14 2.59 -1.63
N HIS A 69 3.69 3.65 -2.31
CA HIS A 69 2.52 3.56 -3.19
C HIS A 69 2.83 2.67 -4.39
N LEU A 70 1.99 1.66 -4.63
CA LEU A 70 2.17 0.66 -5.69
C LEU A 70 1.15 0.81 -6.82
N SER A 71 -0.11 1.03 -6.48
CA SER A 71 -1.17 1.20 -7.48
C SER A 71 -2.39 1.94 -6.93
N THR A 72 -3.17 2.51 -7.85
CA THR A 72 -4.50 3.08 -7.56
C THR A 72 -5.51 2.53 -8.56
N VAL A 73 -6.61 2.00 -8.05
CA VAL A 73 -7.79 1.60 -8.82
C VAL A 73 -8.93 2.56 -8.51
N VAL A 74 -9.43 3.25 -9.53
CA VAL A 74 -10.63 4.09 -9.43
C VAL A 74 -11.77 3.32 -10.09
N ALA A 75 -12.72 2.88 -9.28
CA ALA A 75 -13.92 2.20 -9.73
C ALA A 75 -15.05 3.24 -9.88
N SER A 76 -15.74 3.21 -11.02
CA SER A 76 -16.90 4.07 -11.29
C SER A 76 -17.99 3.22 -11.89
N ASP A 77 -18.91 2.77 -11.06
CA ASP A 77 -20.04 1.92 -11.42
C ASP A 77 -19.65 0.66 -12.21
N VAL A 78 -18.65 -0.07 -11.70
CA VAL A 78 -18.12 -1.30 -12.32
C VAL A 78 -18.47 -2.53 -11.50
N ALA A 79 -18.53 -3.70 -12.14
CA ALA A 79 -18.85 -4.96 -11.46
C ALA A 79 -17.82 -5.34 -10.39
N THR A 80 -16.55 -5.01 -10.64
CA THR A 80 -15.43 -5.34 -9.72
C THR A 80 -14.35 -4.26 -9.75
N ALA A 81 -13.65 -4.09 -8.63
CA ALA A 81 -12.43 -3.31 -8.52
C ALA A 81 -11.29 -4.29 -8.18
N ASP A 82 -10.40 -4.51 -9.14
CA ASP A 82 -9.36 -5.53 -9.05
C ASP A 82 -7.99 -4.89 -8.83
N ILE A 83 -7.30 -5.34 -7.79
CA ILE A 83 -5.89 -5.04 -7.52
C ILE A 83 -5.11 -6.30 -7.87
N ASP A 84 -4.56 -6.35 -9.08
CA ASP A 84 -3.92 -7.53 -9.66
C ASP A 84 -2.40 -7.41 -9.75
N SER A 85 -1.72 -8.56 -9.64
CA SER A 85 -0.30 -8.76 -9.98
C SER A 85 0.71 -7.86 -9.25
N THR A 86 0.31 -7.25 -8.14
CA THR A 86 1.13 -6.31 -7.37
C THR A 86 1.71 -6.92 -6.09
N PHE A 87 1.21 -8.10 -5.69
CA PHE A 87 1.72 -8.80 -4.52
C PHE A 87 2.93 -9.66 -4.90
N ASN A 88 4.06 -9.40 -4.26
CA ASN A 88 5.33 -10.11 -4.48
C ASN A 88 6.12 -10.21 -3.18
N SER A 89 7.30 -10.81 -3.22
CA SER A 89 8.16 -11.00 -2.05
C SER A 89 8.95 -9.75 -1.61
N THR A 90 8.81 -8.61 -2.32
CA THR A 90 9.51 -7.36 -1.97
C THR A 90 8.99 -6.78 -0.65
N TYR A 91 7.71 -6.99 -0.36
CA TYR A 91 7.07 -6.47 0.84
C TYR A 91 6.44 -7.62 1.63
N SER A 92 6.68 -7.68 2.93
CA SER A 92 6.03 -8.65 3.82
C SER A 92 4.64 -8.19 4.27
N LYS A 93 4.34 -6.91 4.12
CA LYS A 93 3.07 -6.31 4.51
C LYS A 93 2.58 -5.36 3.44
N TYR A 94 1.30 -5.47 3.11
CA TYR A 94 0.60 -4.58 2.19
C TYR A 94 -0.57 -3.91 2.88
N VAL A 95 -0.85 -2.66 2.48
CA VAL A 95 -1.98 -1.88 2.98
C VAL A 95 -2.81 -1.41 1.80
N ILE A 96 -4.10 -1.66 1.84
CA ILE A 96 -5.07 -1.13 0.87
C ILE A 96 -5.94 -0.10 1.60
N GLU A 97 -5.91 1.13 1.13
CA GLU A 97 -6.83 2.18 1.55
C GLU A 97 -7.98 2.25 0.56
N ALA A 98 -9.19 2.05 1.05
CA ALA A 98 -10.43 2.18 0.30
C ALA A 98 -11.21 3.39 0.78
N THR A 99 -11.53 4.31 -0.13
CA THR A 99 -12.21 5.57 0.19
C THR A 99 -13.45 5.75 -0.66
N ASP A 100 -14.52 6.25 -0.03
CA ASP A 100 -15.82 6.54 -0.64
C ASP A 100 -16.40 5.36 -1.43
N VAL A 101 -16.30 4.15 -0.86
CA VAL A 101 -16.78 2.93 -1.50
C VAL A 101 -18.30 2.84 -1.41
N ARG A 102 -18.95 2.77 -2.54
CA ARG A 102 -20.42 2.73 -2.69
C ARG A 102 -20.84 1.55 -3.55
N VAL A 103 -22.09 1.16 -3.43
CA VAL A 103 -22.73 0.13 -4.26
C VAL A 103 -23.91 0.74 -5.03
N SER A 104 -24.13 0.31 -6.29
CA SER A 104 -25.14 0.93 -7.16
C SER A 104 -26.56 0.42 -6.91
N ASP A 105 -26.70 -0.75 -6.28
CA ASP A 105 -28.01 -1.37 -6.08
C ASP A 105 -28.73 -0.82 -4.84
N SER A 106 -30.03 -0.57 -4.96
CA SER A 106 -30.88 -0.15 -3.85
C SER A 106 -31.23 -1.33 -2.94
N GLY A 107 -31.36 -1.09 -1.64
CA GLY A 107 -31.85 -2.10 -0.71
C GLY A 107 -30.77 -2.84 0.07
N GLY A 108 -29.70 -2.15 0.44
CA GLY A 108 -28.73 -2.63 1.43
C GLY A 108 -27.85 -3.77 0.93
N LYS A 109 -26.79 -3.45 0.20
CA LYS A 109 -25.82 -4.42 -0.31
C LYS A 109 -24.48 -4.26 0.39
N ASN A 110 -23.80 -5.36 0.58
CA ASN A 110 -22.52 -5.41 1.26
C ASN A 110 -21.35 -5.31 0.26
N ILE A 111 -20.22 -4.86 0.74
CA ILE A 111 -18.94 -4.98 0.02
C ILE A 111 -18.38 -6.37 0.34
N ARG A 112 -17.95 -7.08 -0.69
CA ARG A 112 -17.28 -8.37 -0.63
C ARG A 112 -15.83 -8.24 -1.05
N VAL A 113 -14.96 -9.06 -0.43
CA VAL A 113 -13.57 -9.20 -0.82
C VAL A 113 -13.33 -10.62 -1.31
N GLU A 114 -12.73 -10.72 -2.48
CA GLU A 114 -12.24 -11.98 -3.04
C GLU A 114 -10.72 -11.93 -3.16
N ARG A 115 -10.08 -13.06 -2.91
CA ARG A 115 -8.65 -13.27 -3.15
C ARG A 115 -8.41 -13.91 -4.50
N LYS A 116 -7.29 -13.63 -5.12
CA LYS A 116 -6.84 -14.29 -6.35
C LYS A 116 -5.66 -15.21 -6.04
N ILE A 117 -5.83 -16.49 -6.30
CA ILE A 117 -4.79 -17.52 -6.20
C ILE A 117 -4.81 -18.32 -7.50
N ASN A 118 -3.64 -18.57 -8.08
CA ASN A 118 -3.51 -19.31 -9.34
C ASN A 118 -4.45 -18.80 -10.45
N SER A 119 -4.54 -17.46 -10.58
CA SER A 119 -5.40 -16.77 -11.55
C SER A 119 -6.91 -16.92 -11.32
N VAL A 120 -7.35 -17.51 -10.22
CA VAL A 120 -8.76 -17.69 -9.87
C VAL A 120 -9.13 -16.81 -8.69
N TYR A 121 -10.22 -16.06 -8.83
CA TYR A 121 -10.83 -15.33 -7.71
C TYR A 121 -11.75 -16.25 -6.92
N ALA A 122 -11.62 -16.22 -5.61
CA ALA A 122 -12.47 -16.94 -4.67
C ALA A 122 -12.69 -16.11 -3.40
N ASN A 123 -13.80 -16.37 -2.72
CA ASN A 123 -14.07 -15.73 -1.45
C ASN A 123 -12.98 -16.05 -0.42
N TYR A 124 -12.64 -15.08 0.42
CA TYR A 124 -11.92 -15.36 1.65
C TYR A 124 -12.79 -16.18 2.60
N SER A 125 -12.17 -17.13 3.29
CA SER A 125 -12.75 -17.73 4.48
C SER A 125 -12.40 -16.83 5.65
N TYR A 126 -13.28 -15.92 6.08
CA TYR A 126 -12.97 -15.03 7.18
C TYR A 126 -14.04 -15.04 8.26
N ILE A 127 -13.60 -14.71 9.46
CA ILE A 127 -14.45 -14.53 10.62
C ILE A 127 -14.64 -13.02 10.78
N GLN A 128 -15.84 -12.55 10.51
CA GLN A 128 -16.22 -11.19 10.85
C GLN A 128 -16.63 -11.16 12.33
N ASN A 129 -15.94 -10.34 13.11
CA ASN A 129 -16.37 -10.01 14.45
C ASN A 129 -17.15 -8.69 14.39
N GLU A 130 -18.43 -8.77 14.10
CA GLU A 130 -19.34 -7.64 14.26
C GLU A 130 -19.89 -7.67 15.70
N HIS A 131 -19.57 -6.63 16.47
CA HIS A 131 -20.17 -6.43 17.79
C HIS A 131 -21.41 -5.55 17.62
N GLN A 132 -22.54 -6.17 17.44
CA GLN A 132 -23.83 -5.49 17.36
C GLN A 132 -24.65 -5.86 18.61
N ASN A 133 -25.06 -4.86 19.39
CA ASN A 133 -25.87 -5.06 20.60
C ASN A 133 -25.28 -6.03 21.62
N GLY A 134 -23.97 -6.03 21.81
CA GLY A 134 -23.31 -6.90 22.80
C GLY A 134 -23.04 -8.33 22.34
N THR A 135 -23.34 -8.68 21.10
CA THR A 135 -23.14 -10.04 20.58
C THR A 135 -22.15 -10.05 19.44
N TRP A 136 -21.20 -11.00 19.47
CA TRP A 136 -20.28 -11.28 18.38
C TRP A 136 -20.93 -12.21 17.36
N ALA A 137 -20.93 -11.84 16.10
CA ALA A 137 -21.46 -12.66 15.02
C ALA A 137 -20.39 -12.94 13.97
N ASN A 138 -20.27 -14.21 13.58
CA ASN A 138 -19.47 -14.61 12.42
C ASN A 138 -20.30 -14.41 11.16
N LYS A 139 -19.81 -13.60 10.23
CA LYS A 139 -20.46 -13.40 8.92
C LYS A 139 -19.43 -13.61 7.80
N THR A 140 -19.83 -14.35 6.79
CA THR A 140 -19.09 -14.56 5.57
C THR A 140 -20.01 -14.34 4.37
N PRO A 141 -19.56 -13.78 3.26
CA PRO A 141 -18.27 -13.20 2.87
C PRO A 141 -18.26 -11.65 2.89
N ASP A 142 -19.17 -11.03 3.62
CA ASP A 142 -19.42 -9.58 3.53
C ASP A 142 -18.59 -8.82 4.56
N ILE A 143 -17.94 -7.73 4.15
CA ILE A 143 -17.07 -6.93 5.02
C ILE A 143 -17.72 -5.68 5.58
N THR A 144 -18.91 -5.33 5.10
CA THR A 144 -19.62 -4.14 5.56
C THR A 144 -21.06 -4.46 5.95
N ALA A 145 -21.63 -3.59 6.78
CA ALA A 145 -23.06 -3.45 6.87
C ALA A 145 -23.66 -3.03 5.51
N PRO A 146 -24.97 -3.28 5.29
CA PRO A 146 -25.62 -2.91 4.04
C PRO A 146 -25.43 -1.44 3.68
N LEU A 147 -24.85 -1.18 2.49
CA LEU A 147 -24.73 0.14 1.89
C LEU A 147 -25.90 0.37 0.92
N ASN A 148 -26.40 1.59 0.84
CA ASN A 148 -27.42 1.97 -0.13
C ASN A 148 -26.85 2.97 -1.15
N ASN A 149 -27.41 2.95 -2.36
CA ASN A 149 -27.04 3.84 -3.46
C ASN A 149 -27.82 5.17 -3.44
N ALA A 150 -28.16 5.75 -2.32
CA ALA A 150 -28.71 7.10 -2.40
C ALA A 150 -27.56 8.09 -2.69
N PRO A 151 -27.70 8.99 -3.69
CA PRO A 151 -26.66 9.99 -4.03
C PRO A 151 -26.24 10.90 -2.87
N SER A 152 -27.10 11.00 -1.87
CA SER A 152 -26.88 11.76 -0.63
C SER A 152 -26.19 10.96 0.49
N GLN A 153 -25.93 9.65 0.27
CA GLN A 153 -25.41 8.79 1.33
C GLN A 153 -23.90 8.64 1.24
N ARG A 154 -23.29 8.61 2.42
CA ARG A 154 -21.85 8.44 2.58
C ARG A 154 -21.47 6.99 2.29
N GLY A 155 -20.35 6.80 1.58
CA GLY A 155 -19.78 5.49 1.32
C GLY A 155 -19.07 4.90 2.53
N ALA A 156 -18.53 3.70 2.36
CA ALA A 156 -17.59 3.12 3.30
C ALA A 156 -16.17 3.63 3.04
N SER A 157 -15.39 3.79 4.11
CA SER A 157 -13.95 4.01 4.02
C SER A 157 -13.26 3.07 5.01
N PHE A 158 -12.27 2.33 4.53
CA PHE A 158 -11.58 1.34 5.34
C PHE A 158 -10.14 1.14 4.89
N THR A 159 -9.34 0.62 5.80
CA THR A 159 -7.98 0.14 5.53
C THR A 159 -7.96 -1.37 5.68
N MET A 160 -7.46 -2.06 4.68
CA MET A 160 -7.20 -3.49 4.70
C MET A 160 -5.70 -3.73 4.76
N THR A 161 -5.26 -4.53 5.71
CA THR A 161 -3.85 -4.96 5.80
C THR A 161 -3.77 -6.42 5.42
N VAL A 162 -2.78 -6.76 4.60
CA VAL A 162 -2.48 -8.14 4.18
C VAL A 162 -1.04 -8.45 4.57
N TYR A 163 -0.84 -9.55 5.29
CA TYR A 163 0.48 -9.97 5.76
C TYR A 163 0.99 -11.11 4.88
N ASP A 164 2.25 -10.98 4.47
CA ASP A 164 3.05 -11.98 3.78
C ASP A 164 2.33 -12.70 2.60
N PRO A 165 1.66 -11.95 1.70
CA PRO A 165 0.79 -12.53 0.68
C PRO A 165 1.52 -13.38 -0.35
N ALA A 166 2.81 -13.15 -0.57
CA ALA A 166 3.62 -13.91 -1.52
C ALA A 166 4.11 -15.25 -0.96
N ASN A 167 3.96 -15.50 0.34
CA ASN A 167 4.41 -16.73 0.97
C ASN A 167 3.38 -17.85 0.76
N ALA A 168 3.76 -18.83 -0.04
CA ALA A 168 2.91 -20.01 -0.33
C ALA A 168 2.84 -21.04 0.81
N LEU A 169 3.64 -20.85 1.87
CA LEU A 169 3.73 -21.81 2.98
C LEU A 169 3.01 -21.33 4.24
N SER A 170 2.60 -20.08 4.28
CA SER A 170 1.90 -19.51 5.42
C SER A 170 0.41 -19.31 5.14
N VAL A 171 -0.35 -19.22 6.21
CA VAL A 171 -1.75 -18.75 6.15
C VAL A 171 -1.73 -17.27 5.78
N ASN A 172 -2.30 -16.91 4.64
CA ASN A 172 -2.51 -15.53 4.28
C ASN A 172 -3.49 -14.89 5.26
N SER A 173 -3.01 -13.99 6.08
CA SER A 173 -3.81 -13.31 7.09
C SER A 173 -3.90 -11.81 6.80
N GLY A 174 -4.93 -11.18 7.32
CA GLY A 174 -5.11 -9.75 7.19
C GLY A 174 -6.15 -9.20 8.16
N THR A 175 -6.23 -7.88 8.19
CA THR A 175 -7.24 -7.17 8.97
C THR A 175 -7.91 -6.11 8.09
N ILE A 176 -9.19 -5.86 8.34
CA ILE A 176 -9.90 -4.72 7.75
C ILE A 176 -10.46 -3.89 8.90
N PHE A 177 -10.14 -2.60 8.87
CA PHE A 177 -10.64 -1.65 9.85
C PHE A 177 -11.17 -0.39 9.15
N GLY A 178 -12.35 0.08 9.54
CA GLY A 178 -12.91 1.26 8.92
C GLY A 178 -14.30 1.62 9.41
N VAL A 179 -14.99 2.45 8.64
CA VAL A 179 -16.33 2.92 8.94
C VAL A 179 -17.19 2.82 7.69
N ALA A 180 -18.39 2.29 7.83
CA ALA A 180 -19.44 2.34 6.82
C ALA A 180 -20.66 3.07 7.36
N TYR A 181 -21.36 3.78 6.50
CA TYR A 181 -22.66 4.36 6.83
C TYR A 181 -23.75 3.48 6.23
N SER A 182 -24.61 2.89 7.10
CA SER A 182 -25.73 2.11 6.61
C SER A 182 -26.78 3.01 5.99
N GLY A 183 -27.30 2.58 4.85
CA GLY A 183 -28.14 3.42 4.02
C GLY A 183 -29.53 3.73 4.53
N TYR A 184 -29.95 3.16 5.64
CA TYR A 184 -31.26 3.44 6.25
C TYR A 184 -31.23 4.49 7.33
N ASP A 185 -30.09 4.69 7.97
CA ASP A 185 -29.92 5.71 9.01
C ASP A 185 -28.57 6.38 8.83
N THR A 186 -28.57 7.59 8.29
CA THR A 186 -27.37 8.40 8.06
C THR A 186 -26.72 8.89 9.35
N SER A 187 -27.35 8.66 10.50
CA SER A 187 -26.90 9.13 11.80
C SER A 187 -25.99 8.15 12.54
N VAL A 188 -25.99 6.86 12.15
CA VAL A 188 -25.23 5.84 12.88
C VAL A 188 -24.16 5.20 11.99
N PRO A 189 -22.87 5.52 12.19
CA PRO A 189 -21.80 4.82 11.51
C PRO A 189 -21.63 3.41 12.06
N THR A 190 -21.42 2.44 11.18
CA THR A 190 -21.04 1.08 11.55
C THR A 190 -19.53 0.96 11.48
N VAL A 191 -18.91 0.48 12.55
CA VAL A 191 -17.47 0.19 12.56
C VAL A 191 -17.23 -1.14 11.86
N ILE A 192 -16.33 -1.14 10.91
CA ILE A 192 -15.83 -2.33 10.23
C ILE A 192 -14.60 -2.80 11.01
N ASN A 193 -14.63 -4.01 11.53
CA ASN A 193 -13.48 -4.64 12.17
C ASN A 193 -13.50 -6.14 11.86
N ASN A 194 -12.73 -6.52 10.84
CA ASN A 194 -12.74 -7.89 10.33
C ASN A 194 -11.32 -8.46 10.29
N PHE A 195 -11.22 -9.77 10.52
CA PHE A 195 -10.02 -10.56 10.30
C PHE A 195 -10.19 -11.40 9.04
N LEU A 196 -9.16 -11.40 8.21
CA LEU A 196 -9.07 -12.25 7.03
C LEU A 196 -8.19 -13.44 7.36
N LEU A 197 -8.71 -14.62 7.19
CA LEU A 197 -7.96 -15.87 7.36
C LEU A 197 -8.16 -16.73 6.11
N GLU A 198 -7.07 -17.17 5.54
CA GLU A 198 -7.07 -18.09 4.43
C GLU A 198 -6.24 -19.33 4.77
N HIS A 199 -6.85 -20.51 4.69
CA HIS A 199 -6.22 -21.80 4.96
C HIS A 199 -5.59 -22.44 3.72
N GLY A 200 -5.15 -21.66 2.73
CA GLY A 200 -4.55 -22.18 1.51
C GLY A 200 -3.05 -21.96 1.45
N ALA A 201 -2.27 -23.01 1.21
CA ALA A 201 -0.84 -22.93 0.95
C ALA A 201 -0.58 -22.45 -0.49
N ALA A 202 -0.93 -21.21 -0.81
CA ALA A 202 -0.66 -20.63 -2.13
C ALA A 202 -0.50 -19.11 -2.04
N ALA A 203 0.43 -18.58 -2.84
CA ALA A 203 0.67 -17.14 -2.91
C ALA A 203 -0.57 -16.39 -3.44
N LEU A 204 -0.90 -15.29 -2.78
CA LEU A 204 -1.92 -14.35 -3.21
C LEU A 204 -1.37 -13.52 -4.38
N THR A 205 -2.09 -13.44 -5.48
CA THR A 205 -1.69 -12.66 -6.66
C THR A 205 -2.60 -11.48 -6.95
N GLY A 206 -3.72 -11.34 -6.25
CA GLY A 206 -4.63 -10.22 -6.38
C GLY A 206 -5.72 -10.21 -5.32
N ILE A 207 -6.36 -9.06 -5.21
CA ILE A 207 -7.54 -8.83 -4.38
C ILE A 207 -8.58 -8.14 -5.23
N ARG A 208 -9.83 -8.57 -5.10
CA ARG A 208 -11.00 -8.00 -5.76
C ARG A 208 -11.99 -7.50 -4.74
N PHE A 209 -12.48 -6.30 -4.95
CA PHE A 209 -13.64 -5.76 -4.26
C PHE A 209 -14.84 -5.76 -5.19
N LYS A 210 -15.99 -6.17 -4.70
CA LYS A 210 -17.25 -6.15 -5.44
C LYS A 210 -18.43 -5.90 -4.50
N ALA A 211 -19.55 -5.49 -5.05
CA ALA A 211 -20.83 -5.49 -4.32
C ALA A 211 -21.39 -6.92 -4.20
N SER A 212 -22.18 -7.19 -3.16
CA SER A 212 -22.94 -8.44 -3.05
C SER A 212 -24.00 -8.57 -4.16
N SER A 213 -24.46 -7.42 -4.70
CA SER A 213 -25.27 -7.28 -5.90
C SER A 213 -25.09 -5.86 -6.46
N GLY A 214 -25.21 -5.68 -7.77
CA GLY A 214 -24.97 -4.42 -8.46
C GLY A 214 -23.48 -4.15 -8.68
N ASN A 215 -23.17 -2.88 -8.92
CA ASN A 215 -21.83 -2.39 -9.22
C ASN A 215 -21.19 -1.71 -8.01
N ILE A 216 -19.87 -1.52 -8.06
CA ILE A 216 -19.08 -0.84 -7.03
C ILE A 216 -18.44 0.44 -7.59
N SER A 217 -18.40 1.48 -6.78
CA SER A 217 -17.63 2.71 -7.02
C SER A 217 -16.75 2.99 -5.81
N GLY A 218 -15.61 3.67 -6.03
CA GLY A 218 -14.69 4.05 -4.96
C GLY A 218 -13.25 4.13 -5.44
N THR A 219 -12.36 4.54 -4.56
CA THR A 219 -10.93 4.58 -4.84
C THR A 219 -10.19 3.64 -3.91
N PHE A 220 -9.37 2.78 -4.50
CA PHE A 220 -8.57 1.78 -3.80
C PHE A 220 -7.09 2.04 -4.09
N ARG A 221 -6.29 2.29 -3.05
CA ARG A 221 -4.85 2.52 -3.15
C ARG A 221 -4.09 1.41 -2.46
N LEU A 222 -3.15 0.81 -3.17
CA LEU A 222 -2.27 -0.22 -2.62
C LEU A 222 -0.92 0.38 -2.26
N TYR A 223 -0.44 0.02 -1.08
CA TYR A 223 0.89 0.34 -0.58
C TYR A 223 1.61 -0.92 -0.12
N GLY A 224 2.92 -0.97 -0.35
CA GLY A 224 3.82 -1.94 0.27
C GLY A 224 4.54 -1.32 1.46
N ILE A 225 4.79 -2.11 2.50
CA ILE A 225 5.64 -1.71 3.63
C ILE A 225 6.95 -2.46 3.48
N SER A 226 8.02 -1.70 3.26
CA SER A 226 9.38 -2.24 3.26
C SER A 226 9.77 -2.65 4.69
N THR A 227 10.22 -3.87 4.85
CA THR A 227 10.92 -4.31 6.04
C THR A 227 12.40 -4.05 5.81
N SER A 228 12.92 -3.02 6.45
CA SER A 228 14.38 -2.81 6.55
C SER A 228 15.04 -3.94 7.32
#